data_b5efe6ca0313f465ca21c550bb6376d3
#
_entry.id   b5efe6ca0313f465ca21c550bb6376d3
#
_cell.length_a   1.000
_cell.length_b   1.000
_cell.length_c   1.000
_cell.angle_alpha   90.00
_cell.angle_beta   90.00
_cell.angle_gamma   90.00
#
_symmetry.space_group_name_H-M   'P 1'
#
loop_
_entity.id
_entity.type
_entity.pdbx_description
1 polymer ?
#
loop_
_entity_poly.entity_id
_entity_poly.type
_entity_poly.pdbx_seq_one_letter_code
_entity_poly.pdbx_strand_id
1 'polypeptide(L)'
;MPDRPSPQDATEAALFDECRDAVLSYADLCTAGSAAAHDLATEAFALGVREVRAADAGASRGRSTPRLPAIPLMLTAVRTTAAAWEAEGLGHRLDPDLRLWLNSPQAARYPGPPLHRPLALRALRDLQEADAALLWLTEVEALPLVVVARRLGLDPAAVSGELDQVRALFRDRCRRDHLDTPMDAECRSYARLLDAVTRPAAAAAEAPEDLSRHLATCVGCAEAAACLRPHGG
;
A
#
# COMPACT_ATOMS: atom_id res chain seq x y z
N MET A 1 21.75 -22.16 30.20
CA MET A 1 21.59 -20.72 29.82
C MET A 1 20.57 -20.71 28.72
N PRO A 2 19.48 -19.95 28.80
CA PRO A 2 18.58 -19.81 27.66
C PRO A 2 19.33 -19.13 26.52
N ASP A 3 19.21 -19.69 25.33
CA ASP A 3 19.80 -19.16 24.11
C ASP A 3 19.28 -17.73 23.87
N ARG A 4 20.21 -16.82 23.59
CA ARG A 4 19.88 -15.44 23.25
C ARG A 4 19.13 -15.45 21.90
N PRO A 5 17.91 -14.87 21.80
CA PRO A 5 17.20 -14.84 20.52
C PRO A 5 18.08 -14.23 19.43
N SER A 6 18.00 -14.77 18.23
CA SER A 6 18.74 -14.23 17.11
C SER A 6 18.22 -12.82 16.76
N PRO A 7 19.02 -11.95 16.13
CA PRO A 7 18.53 -10.64 15.67
C PRO A 7 17.29 -10.74 14.77
N GLN A 8 17.14 -11.85 14.06
CA GLN A 8 15.98 -12.13 13.21
C GLN A 8 14.73 -12.44 14.04
N ASP A 9 14.87 -13.26 15.11
CA ASP A 9 13.75 -13.57 16.00
C ASP A 9 13.26 -12.30 16.73
N ALA A 10 14.18 -11.40 17.09
CA ALA A 10 13.84 -10.13 17.72
C ALA A 10 13.06 -9.21 16.75
N THR A 11 13.42 -9.19 15.47
CA THR A 11 12.71 -8.41 14.44
C THR A 11 11.30 -8.96 14.19
N GLU A 12 11.16 -10.29 14.19
CA GLU A 12 9.86 -10.94 14.02
C GLU A 12 8.93 -10.72 15.21
N ALA A 13 9.48 -10.81 16.44
CA ALA A 13 8.72 -10.51 17.65
C ALA A 13 8.24 -9.06 17.66
N ALA A 14 9.09 -8.10 17.31
CA ALA A 14 8.72 -6.69 17.21
C ALA A 14 7.63 -6.45 16.16
N LEU A 15 7.76 -7.07 14.99
CA LEU A 15 6.75 -6.98 13.93
C LEU A 15 5.40 -7.59 14.37
N PHE A 16 5.45 -8.70 15.11
CA PHE A 16 4.27 -9.33 15.67
C PHE A 16 3.58 -8.42 16.67
N ASP A 17 4.33 -7.88 17.64
CA ASP A 17 3.79 -7.00 18.68
C ASP A 17 3.18 -5.72 18.08
N GLU A 18 3.83 -5.16 17.06
CA GLU A 18 3.36 -3.95 16.37
C GLU A 18 2.08 -4.18 15.55
N CYS A 19 1.98 -5.30 14.84
CA CYS A 19 0.92 -5.51 13.85
C CYS A 19 -0.21 -6.42 14.32
N ARG A 20 -0.05 -7.12 15.45
CA ARG A 20 -0.97 -8.18 15.91
C ARG A 20 -2.42 -7.75 15.93
N ASP A 21 -2.72 -6.64 16.57
CA ASP A 21 -4.11 -6.20 16.76
C ASP A 21 -4.74 -5.76 15.42
N ALA A 22 -3.99 -5.09 14.56
CA ALA A 22 -4.43 -4.72 13.23
C ALA A 22 -4.73 -5.96 12.36
N VAL A 23 -3.83 -6.95 12.38
CA VAL A 23 -3.96 -8.19 11.61
C VAL A 23 -5.15 -9.01 12.09
N LEU A 24 -5.31 -9.20 13.42
CA LEU A 24 -6.44 -9.93 13.98
C LEU A 24 -7.78 -9.25 13.67
N SER A 25 -7.86 -7.94 13.84
CA SER A 25 -9.07 -7.18 13.52
C SER A 25 -9.40 -7.27 12.02
N TYR A 26 -8.41 -7.25 11.16
CA TYR A 26 -8.63 -7.38 9.73
C TYR A 26 -9.03 -8.80 9.35
N ALA A 27 -8.38 -9.80 9.90
CA ALA A 27 -8.74 -11.19 9.67
C ALA A 27 -10.16 -11.50 10.16
N ASP A 28 -10.61 -10.93 11.28
CA ASP A 28 -11.98 -11.07 11.77
C ASP A 28 -13.03 -10.52 10.79
N LEU A 29 -12.72 -9.40 10.14
CA LEU A 29 -13.57 -8.83 9.08
C LEU A 29 -13.53 -9.64 7.77
N CYS A 30 -12.48 -10.41 7.55
CA CYS A 30 -12.32 -11.22 6.35
C CYS A 30 -12.95 -12.62 6.48
N THR A 31 -13.40 -13.03 7.66
CA THR A 31 -13.82 -14.41 7.95
C THR A 31 -15.21 -14.49 8.53
N ALA A 32 -15.81 -15.67 8.42
CA ALA A 32 -17.14 -15.98 8.94
C ALA A 32 -17.15 -16.35 10.44
N GLY A 33 -16.06 -16.14 11.17
CA GLY A 33 -16.00 -16.43 12.61
C GLY A 33 -14.59 -16.38 13.19
N SER A 34 -14.50 -16.19 14.51
CA SER A 34 -13.26 -15.93 15.25
C SER A 34 -12.19 -17.03 15.15
N ALA A 35 -12.59 -18.29 15.05
CA ALA A 35 -11.63 -19.38 14.85
C ALA A 35 -10.95 -19.28 13.49
N ALA A 36 -11.73 -19.02 12.43
CA ALA A 36 -11.19 -18.79 11.09
C ALA A 36 -10.33 -17.52 11.04
N ALA A 37 -10.71 -16.47 11.77
CA ALA A 37 -9.90 -15.25 11.89
C ALA A 37 -8.52 -15.51 12.46
N HIS A 38 -8.42 -16.32 13.49
CA HIS A 38 -7.14 -16.68 14.13
C HIS A 38 -6.23 -17.47 13.20
N ASP A 39 -6.79 -18.45 12.49
CA ASP A 39 -6.06 -19.24 11.51
C ASP A 39 -5.58 -18.37 10.36
N LEU A 40 -6.47 -17.53 9.80
CA LEU A 40 -6.11 -16.60 8.72
C LEU A 40 -5.00 -15.62 9.13
N ALA A 41 -5.10 -15.06 10.35
CA ALA A 41 -4.08 -14.16 10.88
C ALA A 41 -2.73 -14.88 11.05
N THR A 42 -2.73 -16.11 11.55
CA THR A 42 -1.51 -16.91 11.75
C THR A 42 -0.80 -17.19 10.42
N GLU A 43 -1.54 -17.62 9.42
CA GLU A 43 -1.00 -17.88 8.07
C GLU A 43 -0.51 -16.60 7.41
N ALA A 44 -1.25 -15.50 7.56
CA ALA A 44 -0.86 -14.20 7.04
C ALA A 44 0.43 -13.67 7.69
N PHE A 45 0.61 -13.85 9.00
CA PHE A 45 1.88 -13.51 9.66
C PHE A 45 3.04 -14.31 9.09
N ALA A 46 2.87 -15.61 8.90
CA ALA A 46 3.90 -16.45 8.30
C ALA A 46 4.26 -16.00 6.87
N LEU A 47 3.28 -15.54 6.09
CA LEU A 47 3.50 -14.97 4.77
C LEU A 47 4.25 -13.63 4.87
N GLY A 48 3.79 -12.70 5.69
CA GLY A 48 4.41 -11.38 5.87
C GLY A 48 5.86 -11.47 6.37
N VAL A 49 6.14 -12.34 7.31
CA VAL A 49 7.52 -12.59 7.79
C VAL A 49 8.42 -13.11 6.66
N ARG A 50 7.92 -14.03 5.80
CA ARG A 50 8.69 -14.48 4.62
C ARG A 50 9.01 -13.33 3.67
N GLU A 51 8.07 -12.43 3.44
CA GLU A 51 8.28 -11.23 2.60
C GLU A 51 9.35 -10.30 3.19
N VAL A 52 9.32 -10.06 4.51
CA VAL A 52 10.34 -9.29 5.21
C VAL A 52 11.71 -9.91 5.04
N ARG A 53 11.84 -11.22 5.31
CA ARG A 53 13.10 -11.96 5.17
C ARG A 53 13.64 -11.93 3.74
N ALA A 54 12.76 -12.08 2.75
CA ALA A 54 13.14 -12.03 1.34
C ALA A 54 13.69 -10.65 0.95
N ALA A 55 13.06 -9.58 1.43
CA ALA A 55 13.51 -8.21 1.21
C ALA A 55 14.88 -7.94 1.85
N ASP A 56 15.08 -8.38 3.10
CA ASP A 56 16.35 -8.21 3.83
C ASP A 56 17.49 -9.01 3.18
N ALA A 57 17.22 -10.24 2.72
CA ALA A 57 18.17 -11.02 1.95
C ALA A 57 18.52 -10.41 0.58
N GLY A 58 17.60 -9.68 -0.02
CA GLY A 58 17.81 -8.88 -1.23
C GLY A 58 18.72 -7.69 -0.97
N ALA A 59 18.47 -6.95 0.11
CA ALA A 59 19.26 -5.79 0.53
C ALA A 59 20.71 -6.17 0.85
N SER A 60 20.94 -7.28 1.52
CA SER A 60 22.29 -7.82 1.81
C SER A 60 23.10 -8.16 0.56
N ARG A 61 22.44 -8.35 -0.58
CA ARG A 61 23.06 -8.61 -1.90
C ARG A 61 23.12 -7.36 -2.79
N GLY A 62 22.97 -6.17 -2.22
CA GLY A 62 23.04 -4.90 -2.93
C GLY A 62 21.79 -4.57 -3.76
N ARG A 63 20.71 -5.32 -3.60
CA ARG A 63 19.40 -5.04 -4.22
C ARG A 63 18.45 -4.50 -3.15
N SER A 64 18.36 -3.19 -3.02
CA SER A 64 17.33 -2.56 -2.19
C SER A 64 15.99 -2.64 -2.92
N THR A 65 15.15 -3.59 -2.54
CA THR A 65 13.74 -3.60 -2.96
C THR A 65 12.93 -2.73 -2.02
N PRO A 66 12.12 -1.78 -2.53
CA PRO A 66 11.19 -1.02 -1.71
C PRO A 66 10.24 -1.99 -0.99
N ARG A 67 10.06 -1.79 0.31
CA ARG A 67 9.16 -2.58 1.15
C ARG A 67 8.01 -1.71 1.62
N LEU A 68 6.81 -2.27 1.68
CA LEU A 68 5.68 -1.63 2.34
C LEU A 68 5.98 -1.41 3.83
N PRO A 69 5.41 -0.37 4.45
CA PRO A 69 5.36 -0.26 5.91
C PRO A 69 4.74 -1.51 6.55
N ALA A 70 5.03 -1.75 7.82
CA ALA A 70 4.69 -3.01 8.50
C ALA A 70 3.19 -3.34 8.46
N ILE A 71 2.33 -2.40 8.85
CA ILE A 71 0.87 -2.62 8.85
C ILE A 71 0.33 -2.87 7.44
N PRO A 72 0.55 -2.02 6.42
CA PRO A 72 0.14 -2.30 5.05
C PRO A 72 0.64 -3.64 4.51
N LEU A 73 1.88 -4.01 4.80
CA LEU A 73 2.44 -5.29 4.39
C LEU A 73 1.64 -6.46 4.98
N MET A 74 1.36 -6.41 6.28
CA MET A 74 0.63 -7.46 6.98
C MET A 74 -0.83 -7.55 6.56
N LEU A 75 -1.51 -6.42 6.36
CA LEU A 75 -2.89 -6.42 5.87
C LEU A 75 -2.99 -6.95 4.43
N THR A 76 -1.98 -6.66 3.59
CA THR A 76 -1.88 -7.27 2.26
C THR A 76 -1.66 -8.78 2.35
N ALA A 77 -0.86 -9.25 3.30
CA ALA A 77 -0.66 -10.69 3.55
C ALA A 77 -1.97 -11.37 3.96
N VAL A 78 -2.80 -10.76 4.83
CA VAL A 78 -4.14 -11.28 5.18
C VAL A 78 -5.00 -11.46 3.93
N ARG A 79 -5.08 -10.45 3.08
CA ARG A 79 -5.89 -10.52 1.87
C ARG A 79 -5.35 -11.57 0.88
N THR A 80 -4.03 -11.65 0.73
CA THR A 80 -3.39 -12.65 -0.14
C THR A 80 -3.67 -14.06 0.35
N THR A 81 -3.60 -14.30 1.66
CA THR A 81 -3.94 -15.58 2.27
C THR A 81 -5.43 -15.92 2.10
N ALA A 82 -6.32 -14.93 2.27
CA ALA A 82 -7.75 -15.11 2.02
C ALA A 82 -8.05 -15.50 0.56
N ALA A 83 -7.35 -14.88 -0.40
CA ALA A 83 -7.46 -15.24 -1.81
C ALA A 83 -6.95 -16.68 -2.08
N ALA A 84 -5.88 -17.10 -1.41
CA ALA A 84 -5.39 -18.47 -1.48
C ALA A 84 -6.42 -19.46 -0.91
N TRP A 85 -7.03 -19.15 0.24
CA TRP A 85 -8.11 -19.97 0.82
C TRP A 85 -9.31 -20.13 -0.13
N GLU A 86 -9.72 -19.05 -0.82
CA GLU A 86 -10.78 -19.17 -1.83
C GLU A 86 -10.39 -20.11 -2.98
N ALA A 87 -9.16 -19.97 -3.49
CA ALA A 87 -8.64 -20.81 -4.57
C ALA A 87 -8.49 -22.30 -4.16
N GLU A 88 -8.20 -22.56 -2.88
CA GLU A 88 -8.03 -23.90 -2.30
C GLU A 88 -9.36 -24.54 -1.85
N GLY A 89 -10.50 -23.85 -2.06
CA GLY A 89 -11.82 -24.36 -1.69
C GLY A 89 -12.20 -24.13 -0.21
N LEU A 90 -11.40 -23.37 0.53
CA LEU A 90 -11.68 -22.98 1.92
C LEU A 90 -12.54 -21.71 2.02
N GLY A 91 -13.06 -21.21 0.92
CA GLY A 91 -13.86 -19.99 0.86
C GLY A 91 -15.06 -19.96 1.78
N HIS A 92 -15.60 -21.11 2.19
CA HIS A 92 -16.69 -21.20 3.17
C HIS A 92 -16.29 -20.61 4.56
N ARG A 93 -15.02 -20.45 4.84
CA ARG A 93 -14.48 -19.84 6.07
C ARG A 93 -14.35 -18.32 5.98
N LEU A 94 -14.45 -17.76 4.77
CA LEU A 94 -14.36 -16.34 4.51
C LEU A 94 -15.73 -15.66 4.61
N ASP A 95 -15.68 -14.35 4.87
CA ASP A 95 -16.86 -13.49 4.80
C ASP A 95 -17.49 -13.54 3.39
N PRO A 96 -18.82 -13.63 3.27
CA PRO A 96 -19.50 -13.73 1.98
C PRO A 96 -19.23 -12.55 1.05
N ASP A 97 -19.16 -11.32 1.56
CA ASP A 97 -18.93 -10.13 0.75
C ASP A 97 -17.49 -10.08 0.24
N LEU A 98 -16.52 -10.50 1.07
CA LEU A 98 -15.14 -10.67 0.64
C LEU A 98 -15.03 -11.71 -0.46
N ARG A 99 -15.74 -12.84 -0.36
CA ARG A 99 -15.74 -13.87 -1.41
C ARG A 99 -16.29 -13.36 -2.73
N LEU A 100 -17.38 -12.61 -2.68
CA LEU A 100 -17.95 -11.97 -3.87
C LEU A 100 -16.93 -11.02 -4.51
N TRP A 101 -16.25 -10.23 -3.70
CA TRP A 101 -15.21 -9.34 -4.19
C TRP A 101 -14.01 -10.09 -4.79
N LEU A 102 -13.48 -11.12 -4.12
CA LEU A 102 -12.36 -11.93 -4.61
C LEU A 102 -12.65 -12.59 -5.97
N ASN A 103 -13.89 -12.95 -6.21
CA ASN A 103 -14.34 -13.55 -7.48
C ASN A 103 -14.78 -12.50 -8.53
N SER A 104 -14.64 -11.22 -8.22
CA SER A 104 -15.05 -10.14 -9.12
C SER A 104 -13.96 -9.82 -10.17
N PRO A 105 -14.34 -9.23 -11.34
CA PRO A 105 -13.38 -8.72 -12.31
C PRO A 105 -12.46 -7.62 -11.74
N GLN A 106 -12.90 -6.92 -10.70
CA GLN A 106 -12.09 -5.92 -10.01
C GLN A 106 -10.91 -6.57 -9.27
N ALA A 107 -11.16 -7.65 -8.53
CA ALA A 107 -10.09 -8.40 -7.86
C ALA A 107 -9.09 -8.98 -8.87
N ALA A 108 -9.57 -9.51 -9.98
CA ALA A 108 -8.71 -10.05 -11.05
C ALA A 108 -7.82 -8.97 -11.71
N ARG A 109 -8.24 -7.70 -11.69
CA ARG A 109 -7.45 -6.55 -12.17
C ARG A 109 -6.45 -6.03 -11.12
N TYR A 110 -6.49 -6.56 -9.91
CA TYR A 110 -5.66 -6.14 -8.80
C TYR A 110 -4.42 -7.06 -8.68
N PRO A 111 -3.31 -6.77 -9.38
CA PRO A 111 -2.15 -7.67 -9.46
C PRO A 111 -1.30 -7.70 -8.17
N GLY A 112 -1.91 -7.47 -7.02
CA GLY A 112 -1.19 -7.35 -5.75
C GLY A 112 -0.60 -5.95 -5.52
N PRO A 113 0.22 -5.77 -4.46
CA PRO A 113 0.86 -4.50 -4.19
C PRO A 113 1.69 -4.06 -5.41
N PRO A 114 1.71 -2.77 -5.73
CA PRO A 114 2.40 -2.24 -6.90
C PRO A 114 3.93 -2.35 -6.73
N LEU A 115 4.46 -3.57 -6.81
CA LEU A 115 5.89 -3.87 -6.73
C LEU A 115 6.71 -3.12 -7.79
N HIS A 116 6.04 -2.57 -8.80
CA HIS A 116 6.63 -1.84 -9.92
C HIS A 116 6.42 -0.32 -9.86
N ARG A 117 6.10 0.23 -8.67
CA ARG A 117 5.93 1.67 -8.48
C ARG A 117 6.90 2.19 -7.40
N PRO A 118 8.20 2.28 -7.71
CA PRO A 118 9.23 2.63 -6.73
C PRO A 118 9.03 4.03 -6.13
N LEU A 119 8.50 4.98 -6.88
CA LEU A 119 8.21 6.33 -6.41
C LEU A 119 7.08 6.32 -5.36
N ALA A 120 5.95 5.71 -5.70
CA ALA A 120 4.81 5.62 -4.80
C ALA A 120 5.16 4.88 -3.49
N LEU A 121 5.93 3.79 -3.58
CA LEU A 121 6.37 3.03 -2.41
C LEU A 121 7.36 3.80 -1.53
N ARG A 122 8.26 4.59 -2.11
CA ARG A 122 9.16 5.48 -1.34
C ARG A 122 8.35 6.53 -0.60
N ALA A 123 7.48 7.24 -1.32
CA ALA A 123 6.64 8.27 -0.72
C ALA A 123 5.75 7.71 0.40
N LEU A 124 5.17 6.52 0.22
CA LEU A 124 4.36 5.85 1.25
C LEU A 124 5.19 5.51 2.49
N ARG A 125 6.41 5.01 2.30
CA ARG A 125 7.33 4.66 3.41
C ARG A 125 7.77 5.90 4.21
N ASP A 126 7.85 7.05 3.55
CA ASP A 126 8.27 8.32 4.18
C ASP A 126 7.11 9.05 4.91
N LEU A 127 5.89 8.52 4.84
CA LEU A 127 4.79 8.96 5.70
C LEU A 127 4.91 8.35 7.10
N GLN A 128 4.19 8.95 8.06
CA GLN A 128 3.98 8.30 9.34
C GLN A 128 3.16 7.01 9.13
N GLU A 129 3.36 6.02 9.97
CA GLU A 129 2.77 4.69 9.75
C GLU A 129 1.24 4.73 9.75
N ALA A 130 0.63 5.52 10.66
CA ALA A 130 -0.82 5.71 10.69
C ALA A 130 -1.35 6.33 9.38
N ASP A 131 -0.64 7.33 8.84
CA ASP A 131 -0.98 7.99 7.58
C ASP A 131 -0.85 7.02 6.40
N ALA A 132 0.24 6.25 6.38
CA ALA A 132 0.46 5.24 5.35
C ALA A 132 -0.62 4.14 5.40
N ALA A 133 -1.03 3.71 6.59
CA ALA A 133 -2.11 2.75 6.78
C ALA A 133 -3.45 3.31 6.33
N LEU A 134 -3.78 4.57 6.70
CA LEU A 134 -5.00 5.25 6.27
C LEU A 134 -5.08 5.31 4.74
N LEU A 135 -4.02 5.76 4.09
CA LEU A 135 -3.96 5.86 2.62
C LEU A 135 -4.06 4.48 1.97
N TRP A 136 -3.34 3.49 2.49
CA TRP A 136 -3.36 2.13 1.96
C TRP A 136 -4.75 1.50 2.02
N LEU A 137 -5.39 1.56 3.18
CA LEU A 137 -6.70 0.96 3.40
C LEU A 137 -7.80 1.61 2.53
N THR A 138 -7.67 2.91 2.26
CA THR A 138 -8.66 3.63 1.45
C THR A 138 -8.40 3.54 -0.05
N GLU A 139 -7.17 3.72 -0.49
CA GLU A 139 -6.85 3.83 -1.93
C GLU A 139 -6.48 2.48 -2.55
N VAL A 140 -5.85 1.61 -1.79
CA VAL A 140 -5.38 0.32 -2.29
C VAL A 140 -6.36 -0.80 -1.96
N GLU A 141 -6.81 -0.90 -0.71
CA GLU A 141 -7.80 -1.88 -0.29
C GLU A 141 -9.23 -1.44 -0.62
N ALA A 142 -9.43 -0.19 -1.01
CA ALA A 142 -10.71 0.41 -1.39
C ALA A 142 -11.81 0.21 -0.32
N LEU A 143 -11.42 0.26 0.96
CA LEU A 143 -12.35 0.06 2.06
C LEU A 143 -13.19 1.31 2.32
N PRO A 144 -14.46 1.15 2.72
CA PRO A 144 -15.29 2.27 3.15
C PRO A 144 -14.65 3.02 4.33
N LEU A 145 -14.68 4.35 4.31
CA LEU A 145 -14.07 5.20 5.35
C LEU A 145 -14.51 4.85 6.77
N VAL A 146 -15.78 4.48 6.97
CA VAL A 146 -16.30 4.05 8.28
C VAL A 146 -15.58 2.79 8.79
N VAL A 147 -15.23 1.87 7.90
CA VAL A 147 -14.49 0.65 8.24
C VAL A 147 -13.05 1.00 8.58
N VAL A 148 -12.43 1.87 7.78
CA VAL A 148 -11.05 2.35 8.01
C VAL A 148 -10.94 3.09 9.35
N ALA A 149 -11.86 4.05 9.62
CA ALA A 149 -11.89 4.78 10.87
C ALA A 149 -11.95 3.84 12.08
N ARG A 150 -12.83 2.84 12.04
CA ARG A 150 -12.95 1.86 13.12
C ARG A 150 -11.67 1.04 13.32
N ARG A 151 -10.99 0.65 12.23
CA ARG A 151 -9.74 -0.12 12.30
C ARG A 151 -8.57 0.65 12.87
N LEU A 152 -8.47 1.92 12.51
CA LEU A 152 -7.37 2.78 12.92
C LEU A 152 -7.68 3.54 14.21
N GLY A 153 -8.87 3.36 14.81
CA GLY A 153 -9.28 4.09 16.01
C GLY A 153 -9.48 5.58 15.77
N LEU A 154 -9.80 5.99 14.53
CA LEU A 154 -10.03 7.38 14.15
C LEU A 154 -11.50 7.78 14.37
N ASP A 155 -11.74 9.08 14.54
CA ASP A 155 -13.10 9.61 14.56
C ASP A 155 -13.73 9.50 13.17
N PRO A 156 -14.86 8.77 13.01
CA PRO A 156 -15.55 8.66 11.72
C PRO A 156 -15.97 10.01 11.12
N ALA A 157 -16.18 11.05 11.94
CA ALA A 157 -16.53 12.38 11.47
C ALA A 157 -15.31 13.15 10.92
N ALA A 158 -14.11 12.87 11.43
CA ALA A 158 -12.87 13.56 11.06
C ALA A 158 -12.10 12.83 9.94
N VAL A 159 -12.27 11.52 9.78
CA VAL A 159 -11.44 10.67 8.91
C VAL A 159 -11.37 11.12 7.43
N SER A 160 -12.42 11.75 6.92
CA SER A 160 -12.40 12.30 5.54
C SER A 160 -11.41 13.46 5.41
N GLY A 161 -11.42 14.38 6.39
CA GLY A 161 -10.48 15.50 6.42
C GLY A 161 -9.03 15.04 6.65
N GLU A 162 -8.83 14.04 7.51
CA GLU A 162 -7.52 13.44 7.73
C GLU A 162 -7.01 12.77 6.44
N LEU A 163 -7.85 12.02 5.74
CA LEU A 163 -7.49 11.39 4.46
C LEU A 163 -7.05 12.43 3.41
N ASP A 164 -7.76 13.56 3.31
CA ASP A 164 -7.39 14.61 2.35
C ASP A 164 -6.04 15.24 2.71
N GLN A 165 -5.74 15.41 3.99
CA GLN A 165 -4.41 15.85 4.45
C GLN A 165 -3.32 14.83 4.10
N VAL A 166 -3.56 13.56 4.37
CA VAL A 166 -2.62 12.48 4.05
C VAL A 166 -2.39 12.36 2.55
N ARG A 167 -3.44 12.49 1.73
CA ARG A 167 -3.31 12.54 0.26
C ARG A 167 -2.42 13.72 -0.20
N ALA A 168 -2.58 14.86 0.43
CA ALA A 168 -1.75 16.03 0.13
C ALA A 168 -0.27 15.78 0.51
N LEU A 169 -0.03 15.25 1.70
CA LEU A 169 1.31 14.86 2.15
C LEU A 169 1.96 13.82 1.21
N PHE A 170 1.22 12.80 0.82
CA PHE A 170 1.70 11.78 -0.12
C PHE A 170 2.10 12.38 -1.47
N ARG A 171 1.24 13.25 -2.05
CA ARG A 171 1.56 13.94 -3.31
C ARG A 171 2.82 14.81 -3.19
N ASP A 172 2.97 15.50 -2.06
CA ASP A 172 4.17 16.33 -1.82
C ASP A 172 5.44 15.48 -1.66
N ARG A 173 5.35 14.29 -1.08
CA ARG A 173 6.46 13.33 -1.04
C ARG A 173 6.79 12.82 -2.43
N CYS A 174 5.80 12.34 -3.18
CA CYS A 174 6.00 11.89 -4.56
C CYS A 174 6.65 12.97 -5.43
N ARG A 175 6.20 14.23 -5.29
CA ARG A 175 6.77 15.37 -6.03
C ARG A 175 8.25 15.57 -5.72
N ARG A 176 8.61 15.60 -4.44
CA ARG A 176 10.02 15.75 -4.00
C ARG A 176 10.87 14.59 -4.48
N ASP A 177 10.45 13.38 -4.21
CA ASP A 177 11.18 12.16 -4.58
C ASP A 177 11.38 12.05 -6.09
N HIS A 178 10.39 12.50 -6.88
CA HIS A 178 10.53 12.53 -8.33
C HIS A 178 11.58 13.54 -8.79
N LEU A 179 11.58 14.74 -8.23
CA LEU A 179 12.54 15.79 -8.57
C LEU A 179 13.97 15.45 -8.10
N ASP A 180 14.10 14.74 -6.98
CA ASP A 180 15.36 14.31 -6.41
C ASP A 180 15.93 13.04 -7.10
N THR A 181 15.11 12.34 -7.88
CA THR A 181 15.57 11.17 -8.63
C THR A 181 16.48 11.60 -9.79
N PRO A 182 17.65 10.96 -9.95
CA PRO A 182 18.50 11.22 -11.12
C PRO A 182 17.72 10.96 -12.42
N MET A 183 17.66 11.98 -13.27
CA MET A 183 16.96 11.92 -14.56
C MET A 183 17.73 12.69 -15.63
N ASP A 184 17.50 12.33 -16.87
CA ASP A 184 18.07 13.06 -18.01
C ASP A 184 17.48 14.48 -18.17
N ALA A 185 18.00 15.27 -19.09
CA ALA A 185 17.60 16.66 -19.29
C ALA A 185 16.14 16.75 -19.79
N GLU A 186 15.72 15.80 -20.61
CA GLU A 186 14.38 15.75 -21.16
C GLU A 186 13.37 15.45 -20.08
N CYS A 187 13.55 14.38 -19.31
CA CYS A 187 12.72 14.04 -18.16
C CYS A 187 12.63 15.16 -17.15
N ARG A 188 13.74 15.87 -16.90
CA ARG A 188 13.77 17.02 -15.97
C ARG A 188 12.90 18.19 -16.45
N SER A 189 12.86 18.42 -17.75
CA SER A 189 11.96 19.43 -18.33
C SER A 189 10.51 19.05 -18.14
N TYR A 190 10.16 17.80 -18.45
CA TYR A 190 8.79 17.30 -18.27
C TYR A 190 8.38 17.16 -16.81
N ALA A 191 9.26 16.86 -15.89
CA ALA A 191 8.98 16.81 -14.46
C ALA A 191 8.50 18.18 -13.93
N ARG A 192 9.11 19.28 -14.39
CA ARG A 192 8.67 20.63 -14.05
C ARG A 192 7.30 20.97 -14.64
N LEU A 193 7.08 20.57 -15.89
CA LEU A 193 5.79 20.77 -16.56
C LEU A 193 4.70 19.95 -15.88
N LEU A 194 4.98 18.70 -15.54
CA LEU A 194 4.09 17.84 -14.79
C LEU A 194 3.71 18.44 -13.43
N ASP A 195 4.67 18.96 -12.69
CA ASP A 195 4.41 19.67 -11.44
C ASP A 195 3.47 20.88 -11.64
N ALA A 196 3.67 21.64 -12.71
CA ALA A 196 2.84 22.79 -13.01
C ALA A 196 1.38 22.42 -13.32
N VAL A 197 1.15 21.38 -14.14
CA VAL A 197 -0.20 20.97 -14.58
C VAL A 197 -0.96 20.15 -13.53
N THR A 198 -0.27 19.60 -12.51
CA THR A 198 -0.91 18.82 -11.43
C THR A 198 -1.23 19.64 -10.19
N ARG A 199 -0.93 20.95 -10.19
CA ARG A 199 -1.32 21.83 -9.08
C ARG A 199 -2.82 22.05 -9.07
N PRO A 200 -3.45 22.14 -7.88
CA PRO A 200 -4.90 22.33 -7.78
C PRO A 200 -5.46 23.52 -8.57
N ALA A 201 -4.68 24.60 -8.69
CA ALA A 201 -5.05 25.80 -9.46
C ALA A 201 -5.01 25.58 -10.99
N ALA A 202 -4.32 24.55 -11.47
CA ALA A 202 -4.15 24.26 -12.90
C ALA A 202 -5.01 23.07 -13.37
N ALA A 203 -5.83 22.49 -12.49
CA ALA A 203 -6.57 21.24 -12.76
C ALA A 203 -7.57 21.31 -13.94
N ALA A 204 -7.83 22.49 -14.48
CA ALA A 204 -8.68 22.71 -15.68
C ALA A 204 -7.88 22.82 -17.00
N ALA A 205 -6.55 22.80 -16.94
CA ALA A 205 -5.73 22.91 -18.14
C ALA A 205 -5.47 21.50 -18.72
N GLU A 206 -5.77 21.33 -20.01
CA GLU A 206 -5.36 20.12 -20.74
C GLU A 206 -3.83 19.98 -20.71
N ALA A 207 -3.36 18.75 -20.46
CA ALA A 207 -1.95 18.48 -20.51
C ALA A 207 -1.42 18.71 -21.93
N PRO A 208 -0.30 19.43 -22.12
CA PRO A 208 0.31 19.61 -23.43
C PRO A 208 0.56 18.27 -24.12
N GLU A 209 0.37 18.24 -25.45
CA GLU A 209 0.52 17.02 -26.23
C GLU A 209 1.91 16.37 -26.08
N ASP A 210 2.94 17.20 -26.01
CA ASP A 210 4.32 16.74 -25.81
C ASP A 210 4.50 16.05 -24.46
N LEU A 211 3.89 16.57 -23.39
CA LEU A 211 3.86 15.91 -22.09
C LEU A 211 3.14 14.56 -22.18
N SER A 212 1.99 14.52 -22.82
CA SER A 212 1.21 13.29 -22.98
C SER A 212 2.00 12.22 -23.75
N ARG A 213 2.74 12.61 -24.79
CA ARG A 213 3.61 11.74 -25.57
C ARG A 213 4.79 11.23 -24.72
N HIS A 214 5.42 12.09 -23.95
CA HIS A 214 6.51 11.71 -23.04
C HIS A 214 6.02 10.71 -21.97
N LEU A 215 4.86 10.97 -21.35
CA LEU A 215 4.28 10.06 -20.35
C LEU A 215 3.93 8.69 -20.93
N ALA A 216 3.63 8.58 -22.20
CA ALA A 216 3.38 7.30 -22.87
C ALA A 216 4.65 6.44 -23.01
N THR A 217 5.83 7.04 -22.99
CA THR A 217 7.12 6.36 -23.22
C THR A 217 8.01 6.30 -21.99
N CYS A 218 7.90 7.25 -21.06
CA CYS A 218 8.71 7.33 -19.85
C CYS A 218 7.98 6.78 -18.63
N VAL A 219 8.35 5.58 -18.18
CA VAL A 219 7.73 4.89 -17.03
C VAL A 219 7.82 5.72 -15.75
N GLY A 220 8.97 6.34 -15.46
CA GLY A 220 9.17 7.14 -14.24
C GLY A 220 8.31 8.40 -14.18
N CYS A 221 8.22 9.14 -15.30
CA CYS A 221 7.34 10.31 -15.38
C CYS A 221 5.86 9.92 -15.41
N ALA A 222 5.50 8.78 -16.01
CA ALA A 222 4.13 8.24 -15.98
C ALA A 222 3.71 7.85 -14.57
N GLU A 223 4.59 7.22 -13.80
CA GLU A 223 4.35 6.92 -12.39
C GLU A 223 4.14 8.19 -11.57
N ALA A 224 5.01 9.18 -11.75
CA ALA A 224 4.89 10.48 -11.08
C ALA A 224 3.55 11.16 -11.43
N ALA A 225 3.16 11.16 -12.70
CA ALA A 225 1.88 11.69 -13.13
C ALA A 225 0.69 10.99 -12.44
N ALA A 226 0.75 9.67 -12.30
CA ALA A 226 -0.29 8.90 -11.61
C ALA A 226 -0.37 9.26 -10.12
N CYS A 227 0.78 9.44 -9.45
CA CYS A 227 0.84 9.81 -8.03
C CYS A 227 0.37 11.24 -7.75
N LEU A 228 0.57 12.16 -8.71
CA LEU A 228 0.29 13.60 -8.54
C LEU A 228 -1.14 13.99 -8.94
N ARG A 229 -1.87 13.13 -9.66
CA ARG A 229 -3.27 13.43 -10.05
C ARG A 229 -4.14 13.57 -8.80
N PRO A 230 -5.00 14.60 -8.73
CA PRO A 230 -5.99 14.67 -7.67
C PRO A 230 -6.95 13.48 -7.80
N HIS A 231 -7.20 12.77 -6.70
CA HIS A 231 -8.20 11.72 -6.65
C HIS A 231 -9.58 12.38 -6.56
N GLY A 232 -10.46 12.08 -7.50
CA GLY A 232 -11.83 12.57 -7.51
C GLY A 232 -12.14 13.39 -8.78
N GLY A 233 -12.37 12.72 -9.84
CA GLY A 233 -13.12 13.11 -11.00
C GLY A 233 -13.90 11.90 -11.49
#